data_c3269397b06a1d1cf14545dc130d2b4d
#
_entry.id   c3269397b06a1d1cf14545dc130d2b4d
#
_cell.length_a   1.000
_cell.length_b   1.000
_cell.length_c   1.000
_cell.angle_alpha   90.00
_cell.angle_beta   90.00
_cell.angle_gamma   90.00
#
_symmetry.space_group_name_H-M   'P 1'
#
loop_
_entity.id
_entity.type
_entity.pdbx_description
1 polymer ?
#
loop_
_entity_poly.entity_id
_entity_poly.type
_entity_poly.pdbx_seq_one_letter_code
_entity_poly.pdbx_strand_id
1 'polypeptide(L)'
;YGENTNVVQGISNAEPGYSVEKIFTATNKGNSSVTYGAALEDIVNALTRQEDLVYTLTCTSYLKEGFSLASNGTITGTVDGTCNGVSTEKQFPSTSTMSIMTTNTIDTTHTHAYKLTVTYKEMNVDQSVDMNKTFNAKVNIVDTTALTVNNPYKNDIGTLKKTIIDNAMLGTGSTKLGSEVTTFTSISGENERVLNTAPDDYGTSYYYRGNVLDNYVSFANKTWRIVRINGDGSVRLILDDVAKNSSGTVIKSAFNSNYNDNAYVGYMYGTAGSTTYEATHKNINDSTIKQKVDKWYEDNLKTNYADYLADTLFCNDKTLASNGIGGVTTQLGYGTNKTYYASSERLMYSTGTTSITTSKPTFKCAVSANNTYSRFTVNVTTLPNGNKTNGNLKYPIGLLSADEISYAGAYKSSQINKTYYLYNSSITSSWWLSSPGRYGGSVAGEWYVGGSGGDFDIGSGAGTDALRPSINLKASLLINGGDGTKENPYTLNLN
;
A
#
# COMPACT_ATOMS: atom_id res chain seq x y z
N TYR A 1 33.06 -5.78 10.56
CA TYR A 1 32.87 -4.55 9.77
C TYR A 1 34.18 -4.30 9.05
N GLY A 2 34.16 -4.18 7.69
CA GLY A 2 35.33 -3.93 6.88
C GLY A 2 35.76 -2.47 6.96
N GLU A 3 37.03 -2.20 6.69
CA GLU A 3 37.60 -0.86 6.70
C GLU A 3 36.85 0.07 5.73
N ASN A 4 36.57 1.31 6.19
CA ASN A 4 36.01 2.39 5.37
C ASN A 4 36.92 2.66 4.17
N THR A 5 36.56 2.20 3.00
CA THR A 5 37.23 2.59 1.76
C THR A 5 36.49 3.75 1.13
N ASN A 6 37.19 4.87 0.91
CA ASN A 6 36.70 6.00 0.10
C ASN A 6 36.33 5.51 -1.30
N VAL A 7 35.21 5.99 -1.86
CA VAL A 7 34.64 5.11 -2.71
C VAL A 7 34.12 5.51 -4.03
N VAL A 8 33.20 6.38 -4.09
CA VAL A 8 32.65 6.87 -5.34
C VAL A 8 33.12 8.30 -5.41
N GLN A 9 34.25 8.52 -6.04
CA GLN A 9 34.71 9.86 -6.36
C GLN A 9 34.37 10.10 -7.82
N GLY A 10 33.39 10.95 -8.06
CA GLY A 10 33.14 11.50 -9.40
C GLY A 10 34.33 12.34 -9.81
N ILE A 11 34.81 12.11 -11.01
CA ILE A 11 35.92 12.88 -11.59
C ILE A 11 35.40 14.27 -11.90
N SER A 12 36.11 15.30 -11.50
CA SER A 12 35.95 16.65 -12.06
C SER A 12 36.10 16.56 -13.58
N ASN A 13 35.05 16.87 -14.34
CA ASN A 13 34.89 16.72 -15.79
C ASN A 13 34.23 15.41 -16.24
N ALA A 14 33.38 14.76 -15.42
CA ALA A 14 32.54 13.69 -15.90
C ALA A 14 31.57 14.25 -16.97
N GLU A 15 31.57 13.61 -18.13
CA GLU A 15 30.63 13.90 -19.21
C GLU A 15 29.38 13.03 -19.08
N PRO A 16 28.19 13.46 -19.58
CA PRO A 16 27.05 12.58 -19.68
C PRO A 16 27.42 11.24 -20.33
N GLY A 17 26.83 10.16 -19.80
CA GLY A 17 27.22 8.78 -20.17
C GLY A 17 28.34 8.17 -19.30
N TYR A 18 29.01 8.96 -18.46
CA TYR A 18 30.07 8.46 -17.58
C TYR A 18 29.51 7.58 -16.48
N SER A 19 30.19 6.46 -16.24
CA SER A 19 29.87 5.54 -15.14
C SER A 19 31.12 5.20 -14.32
N VAL A 20 30.94 5.08 -13.02
CA VAL A 20 31.99 4.61 -12.09
C VAL A 20 31.50 3.38 -11.34
N GLU A 21 32.37 2.39 -11.18
CA GLU A 21 32.06 1.17 -10.46
C GLU A 21 32.88 1.05 -9.17
N LYS A 22 32.25 0.51 -8.12
CA LYS A 22 32.92 0.16 -6.88
C LYS A 22 32.49 -1.22 -6.43
N ILE A 23 33.48 -2.06 -6.11
CA ILE A 23 33.28 -3.38 -5.52
C ILE A 23 33.61 -3.29 -4.03
N PHE A 24 32.73 -3.87 -3.20
CA PHE A 24 32.92 -3.98 -1.75
C PHE A 24 32.28 -5.27 -1.23
N THR A 25 32.61 -5.66 0.00
CA THR A 25 32.12 -6.91 0.58
C THR A 25 31.60 -6.71 1.99
N ALA A 26 30.63 -7.57 2.37
CA ALA A 26 30.18 -7.76 3.73
C ALA A 26 30.43 -9.22 4.15
N THR A 27 31.17 -9.41 5.24
CA THR A 27 31.47 -10.74 5.78
C THR A 27 31.09 -10.79 7.25
N ASN A 28 30.30 -11.80 7.64
CA ASN A 28 29.97 -12.02 9.03
C ASN A 28 31.15 -12.72 9.76
N LYS A 29 31.74 -12.02 10.74
CA LYS A 29 32.80 -12.54 11.59
C LYS A 29 32.29 -13.06 12.94
N GLY A 30 30.96 -12.94 13.19
CA GLY A 30 30.31 -13.41 14.41
C GLY A 30 30.00 -14.90 14.38
N ASN A 31 29.22 -15.35 15.35
CA ASN A 31 28.79 -16.73 15.54
C ASN A 31 27.27 -16.95 15.30
N SER A 32 26.58 -15.92 14.85
CA SER A 32 25.14 -15.96 14.50
C SER A 32 24.87 -15.09 13.28
N SER A 33 23.77 -15.33 12.60
CA SER A 33 23.34 -14.49 11.49
C SER A 33 23.09 -13.04 11.95
N VAL A 34 23.42 -12.08 11.09
CA VAL A 34 23.23 -10.65 11.35
C VAL A 34 22.54 -9.97 10.18
N THR A 35 21.68 -9.00 10.49
CA THR A 35 21.08 -8.11 9.49
C THR A 35 21.87 -6.81 9.43
N TYR A 36 22.23 -6.39 8.22
CA TYR A 36 23.02 -5.20 7.97
C TYR A 36 22.48 -4.40 6.79
N GLY A 37 22.88 -3.14 6.69
CA GLY A 37 22.63 -2.28 5.53
C GLY A 37 23.92 -1.97 4.77
N ALA A 38 23.87 -2.03 3.45
CA ALA A 38 24.84 -1.38 2.59
C ALA A 38 24.41 0.07 2.40
N ALA A 39 25.25 1.03 2.82
CA ALA A 39 24.92 2.43 2.88
C ALA A 39 25.93 3.30 2.13
N LEU A 40 25.47 4.46 1.66
CA LEU A 40 26.29 5.60 1.27
C LEU A 40 26.36 6.57 2.45
N GLU A 41 27.55 7.06 2.76
CA GLU A 41 27.81 8.08 3.79
C GLU A 41 28.60 9.26 3.21
N ASP A 42 28.63 10.38 3.91
CA ASP A 42 29.32 11.61 3.50
C ASP A 42 28.99 12.01 2.06
N ILE A 43 27.70 11.97 1.72
CA ILE A 43 27.21 12.13 0.36
C ILE A 43 27.31 13.59 -0.05
N VAL A 44 27.96 13.83 -1.19
CA VAL A 44 27.96 15.11 -1.91
C VAL A 44 27.51 14.85 -3.34
N ASN A 45 26.45 15.51 -3.76
CA ASN A 45 26.01 15.58 -5.14
C ASN A 45 25.81 17.04 -5.51
N ALA A 46 26.80 17.62 -6.17
CA ALA A 46 26.82 19.02 -6.55
C ALA A 46 26.17 19.30 -7.92
N LEU A 47 25.63 18.26 -8.59
CA LEU A 47 24.94 18.45 -9.85
C LEU A 47 23.69 19.32 -9.67
N THR A 48 23.44 20.19 -10.62
CA THR A 48 22.20 20.99 -10.67
C THR A 48 21.04 20.10 -11.08
N ARG A 49 21.29 19.20 -12.05
CA ARG A 49 20.34 18.19 -12.52
C ARG A 49 20.60 16.87 -11.78
N GLN A 50 20.22 16.85 -10.50
CA GLN A 50 20.50 15.73 -9.61
C GLN A 50 19.81 14.42 -10.03
N GLU A 51 18.70 14.53 -10.78
CA GLU A 51 17.96 13.41 -11.33
C GLU A 51 18.73 12.62 -12.41
N ASP A 52 19.74 13.26 -13.03
CA ASP A 52 20.57 12.63 -14.06
C ASP A 52 21.67 11.74 -13.46
N LEU A 53 21.95 11.85 -12.17
CA LEU A 53 22.88 10.97 -11.47
C LEU A 53 22.11 9.83 -10.80
N VAL A 54 22.37 8.61 -11.27
CA VAL A 54 21.66 7.40 -10.81
C VAL A 54 22.64 6.33 -10.38
N TYR A 55 22.15 5.32 -9.64
CA TYR A 55 22.95 4.16 -9.27
C TYR A 55 22.17 2.85 -9.37
N THR A 56 22.91 1.77 -9.56
CA THR A 56 22.49 0.37 -9.37
C THR A 56 23.44 -0.33 -8.42
N LEU A 57 22.98 -1.40 -7.77
CA LEU A 57 23.77 -2.20 -6.86
C LEU A 57 23.49 -3.68 -7.11
N THR A 58 24.45 -4.41 -7.64
CA THR A 58 24.35 -5.88 -7.71
C THR A 58 24.91 -6.50 -6.45
N CYS A 59 24.32 -7.62 -6.01
CA CYS A 59 24.80 -8.40 -4.87
C CYS A 59 24.86 -9.88 -5.25
N THR A 60 25.96 -10.54 -4.88
CA THR A 60 26.15 -11.99 -5.05
C THR A 60 26.61 -12.58 -3.73
N SER A 61 25.98 -13.68 -3.31
CA SER A 61 26.38 -14.44 -2.13
C SER A 61 27.41 -15.50 -2.51
N TYR A 62 28.47 -15.59 -1.73
CA TYR A 62 29.56 -16.56 -1.87
C TYR A 62 29.72 -17.34 -0.57
N LEU A 63 30.14 -18.60 -0.68
CA LEU A 63 30.69 -19.30 0.48
C LEU A 63 31.94 -18.55 0.97
N LYS A 64 32.03 -18.34 2.28
CA LYS A 64 33.14 -17.63 2.92
C LYS A 64 34.46 -18.38 2.75
N GLU A 65 34.40 -19.72 2.77
CA GLU A 65 35.56 -20.57 2.52
C GLU A 65 36.00 -20.44 1.05
N GLY A 66 37.27 -20.12 0.85
CA GLY A 66 37.84 -19.90 -0.48
C GLY A 66 37.48 -18.58 -1.15
N PHE A 67 36.72 -17.69 -0.48
CA PHE A 67 36.42 -16.37 -1.02
C PHE A 67 37.62 -15.44 -0.93
N SER A 68 37.91 -14.73 -2.02
CA SER A 68 38.86 -13.62 -2.00
C SER A 68 38.47 -12.49 -2.94
N LEU A 69 38.82 -11.26 -2.57
CA LEU A 69 38.70 -10.05 -3.37
C LEU A 69 40.09 -9.45 -3.55
N ALA A 70 40.59 -9.49 -4.79
CA ALA A 70 41.88 -8.89 -5.14
C ALA A 70 41.79 -7.36 -5.22
N SER A 71 42.91 -6.66 -5.07
CA SER A 71 43.01 -5.18 -5.14
C SER A 71 42.53 -4.57 -6.46
N ASN A 72 42.57 -5.36 -7.55
CA ASN A 72 42.05 -4.96 -8.86
C ASN A 72 40.54 -5.20 -9.04
N GLY A 73 39.82 -5.59 -7.96
CA GLY A 73 38.37 -5.87 -7.99
C GLY A 73 38.00 -7.28 -8.44
N THR A 74 38.98 -8.17 -8.77
CA THR A 74 38.66 -9.54 -9.13
C THR A 74 38.20 -10.34 -7.94
N ILE A 75 37.04 -10.99 -8.08
CA ILE A 75 36.43 -11.86 -7.06
C ILE A 75 36.68 -13.31 -7.45
N THR A 76 37.12 -14.12 -6.50
CA THR A 76 37.18 -15.58 -6.60
C THR A 76 36.45 -16.22 -5.44
N GLY A 77 35.83 -17.36 -5.67
CA GLY A 77 35.05 -18.09 -4.65
C GLY A 77 33.88 -18.85 -5.25
N THR A 78 33.26 -19.67 -4.42
CA THR A 78 32.07 -20.43 -4.83
C THR A 78 30.83 -19.57 -4.63
N VAL A 79 30.10 -19.27 -5.70
CA VAL A 79 28.81 -18.60 -5.63
C VAL A 79 27.79 -19.52 -4.97
N ASP A 80 27.11 -19.03 -3.95
CA ASP A 80 26.04 -19.71 -3.24
C ASP A 80 24.88 -18.77 -2.99
N GLY A 81 24.13 -18.52 -4.05
CA GLY A 81 22.91 -17.72 -4.05
C GLY A 81 23.10 -16.24 -4.41
N THR A 82 22.04 -15.51 -4.23
CA THR A 82 21.92 -14.06 -4.45
C THR A 82 21.59 -13.35 -3.15
N CYS A 83 21.92 -12.09 -3.07
CA CYS A 83 21.50 -11.20 -1.98
C CYS A 83 20.83 -9.96 -2.55
N ASN A 84 20.14 -9.18 -1.70
CA ASN A 84 19.40 -8.03 -2.15
C ASN A 84 20.35 -6.94 -2.68
N GLY A 85 20.05 -6.47 -3.87
CA GLY A 85 20.70 -5.33 -4.52
C GLY A 85 19.68 -4.25 -4.90
N VAL A 86 20.06 -3.39 -5.84
CA VAL A 86 19.23 -2.39 -6.50
C VAL A 86 19.35 -2.62 -7.98
N SER A 87 18.40 -3.37 -8.55
CA SER A 87 18.42 -3.78 -9.97
C SER A 87 17.92 -2.70 -10.91
N THR A 88 17.01 -1.85 -10.44
CA THR A 88 16.50 -0.67 -11.16
C THR A 88 17.29 0.57 -10.77
N GLU A 89 17.60 1.43 -11.73
CA GLU A 89 18.28 2.69 -11.45
C GLU A 89 17.53 3.51 -10.40
N LYS A 90 18.23 3.92 -9.35
CA LYS A 90 17.75 4.88 -8.35
C LYS A 90 18.54 6.17 -8.48
N GLN A 91 17.88 7.29 -8.22
CA GLN A 91 18.56 8.58 -8.15
C GLN A 91 19.62 8.54 -7.05
N PHE A 92 20.84 9.01 -7.37
CA PHE A 92 21.89 9.15 -6.38
C PHE A 92 21.50 10.23 -5.36
N PRO A 93 21.63 9.98 -4.05
CA PRO A 93 21.20 10.93 -3.02
C PRO A 93 21.89 12.30 -3.18
N SER A 94 21.18 13.37 -2.91
CA SER A 94 21.68 14.72 -3.06
C SER A 94 22.39 15.26 -1.81
N THR A 95 21.78 15.00 -0.66
CA THR A 95 22.29 15.40 0.65
C THR A 95 21.82 14.41 1.70
N SER A 96 22.73 13.75 2.37
CA SER A 96 22.46 12.94 3.55
C SER A 96 23.77 12.59 4.22
N THR A 97 23.79 12.54 5.53
CA THR A 97 24.92 11.96 6.25
C THR A 97 25.02 10.46 5.99
N MET A 98 23.89 9.80 5.75
CA MET A 98 23.81 8.38 5.42
C MET A 98 22.55 8.09 4.58
N SER A 99 22.69 7.21 3.58
CA SER A 99 21.57 6.66 2.80
C SER A 99 21.73 5.15 2.66
N ILE A 100 20.77 4.38 3.19
CA ILE A 100 20.76 2.91 3.05
C ILE A 100 20.33 2.56 1.62
N MET A 101 21.20 1.86 0.88
CA MET A 101 20.91 1.39 -0.47
C MET A 101 20.09 0.11 -0.46
N THR A 102 20.45 -0.84 0.40
CA THR A 102 19.77 -2.14 0.56
C THR A 102 20.05 -2.72 1.95
N THR A 103 19.25 -3.69 2.38
CA THR A 103 19.48 -4.49 3.60
C THR A 103 19.56 -5.97 3.25
N ASN A 104 20.39 -6.70 4.00
CA ASN A 104 20.59 -8.13 3.84
C ASN A 104 20.80 -8.79 5.20
N THR A 105 20.45 -10.08 5.29
CA THR A 105 20.87 -10.95 6.39
C THR A 105 21.97 -11.85 5.89
N ILE A 106 23.07 -11.97 6.65
CA ILE A 106 24.21 -12.81 6.33
C ILE A 106 24.50 -13.75 7.50
N ASP A 107 24.61 -15.03 7.22
CA ASP A 107 25.03 -16.01 8.22
C ASP A 107 26.56 -16.07 8.36
N THR A 108 27.04 -16.99 9.18
CA THR A 108 28.47 -17.11 9.51
C THR A 108 29.30 -17.77 8.42
N THR A 109 28.68 -18.41 7.44
CA THR A 109 29.30 -19.21 6.39
C THR A 109 29.43 -18.49 5.05
N HIS A 110 28.80 -17.28 4.94
CA HIS A 110 28.75 -16.53 3.69
C HIS A 110 29.51 -15.19 3.74
N THR A 111 29.83 -14.73 2.54
CA THR A 111 30.31 -13.37 2.23
C THR A 111 29.47 -12.82 1.09
N HIS A 112 28.91 -11.63 1.26
CA HIS A 112 28.20 -10.92 0.21
C HIS A 112 29.14 -9.96 -0.50
N ALA A 113 29.21 -10.06 -1.82
CA ALA A 113 30.01 -9.15 -2.66
C ALA A 113 29.07 -8.26 -3.47
N TYR A 114 29.35 -6.97 -3.42
CA TYR A 114 28.58 -5.92 -4.06
C TYR A 114 29.37 -5.25 -5.16
N LYS A 115 28.67 -4.90 -6.25
CA LYS A 115 29.14 -3.96 -7.25
C LYS A 115 28.15 -2.79 -7.35
N LEU A 116 28.56 -1.63 -6.86
CA LEU A 116 27.87 -0.36 -7.02
C LEU A 116 28.30 0.27 -8.34
N THR A 117 27.35 0.62 -9.19
CA THR A 117 27.58 1.38 -10.40
C THR A 117 26.83 2.70 -10.28
N VAL A 118 27.54 3.82 -10.39
CA VAL A 118 26.96 5.17 -10.41
C VAL A 118 27.15 5.74 -11.82
N THR A 119 26.05 6.19 -12.43
CA THR A 119 26.02 6.69 -13.80
C THR A 119 25.48 8.12 -13.84
N TYR A 120 26.22 9.00 -14.51
CA TYR A 120 25.71 10.29 -14.95
C TYR A 120 25.08 10.08 -16.33
N LYS A 121 23.75 10.11 -16.39
CA LYS A 121 23.01 9.72 -17.61
C LYS A 121 23.16 10.76 -18.70
N GLU A 122 23.30 10.30 -19.94
CA GLU A 122 23.09 11.10 -21.13
C GLU A 122 21.61 11.35 -21.31
N MET A 123 21.23 12.61 -21.29
CA MET A 123 19.85 13.06 -21.49
C MET A 123 19.80 13.91 -22.74
N ASN A 124 18.74 13.82 -23.54
CA ASN A 124 18.60 14.64 -24.76
C ASN A 124 18.25 16.11 -24.45
N VAL A 125 18.99 16.71 -23.53
CA VAL A 125 18.84 18.11 -23.08
C VAL A 125 20.21 18.73 -22.81
N ASP A 126 20.29 20.04 -22.72
CA ASP A 126 21.53 20.72 -22.35
C ASP A 126 21.88 20.42 -20.89
N GLN A 127 22.98 19.72 -20.68
CA GLN A 127 23.55 19.33 -19.39
C GLN A 127 24.82 20.13 -19.04
N SER A 128 25.15 21.17 -19.82
CA SER A 128 26.34 22.02 -19.61
C SER A 128 26.35 22.72 -18.24
N VAL A 129 25.21 22.92 -17.65
CA VAL A 129 25.04 23.45 -16.27
C VAL A 129 25.77 22.64 -15.20
N ASP A 130 26.07 21.37 -15.48
CA ASP A 130 26.74 20.45 -14.57
C ASP A 130 28.23 20.27 -14.89
N MET A 131 28.77 21.00 -15.86
CA MET A 131 30.21 21.00 -16.13
C MET A 131 31.01 21.39 -14.87
N ASN A 132 32.08 20.66 -14.61
CA ASN A 132 32.95 20.80 -13.43
C ASN A 132 32.25 20.56 -12.08
N LYS A 133 31.04 20.01 -12.06
CA LYS A 133 30.39 19.58 -10.83
C LYS A 133 30.93 18.21 -10.40
N THR A 134 30.89 17.94 -9.11
CA THR A 134 31.39 16.69 -8.53
C THR A 134 30.31 15.99 -7.74
N PHE A 135 30.47 14.69 -7.63
CA PHE A 135 29.75 13.87 -6.67
C PHE A 135 30.74 12.95 -5.95
N ASN A 136 30.48 12.66 -4.70
CA ASN A 136 31.21 11.66 -3.95
C ASN A 136 30.33 11.07 -2.83
N ALA A 137 30.71 9.89 -2.37
CA ALA A 137 30.16 9.26 -1.19
C ALA A 137 31.14 8.19 -0.68
N LYS A 138 30.98 7.77 0.57
CA LYS A 138 31.63 6.58 1.11
C LYS A 138 30.64 5.43 1.16
N VAL A 139 31.08 4.23 0.85
CA VAL A 139 30.28 3.02 1.11
C VAL A 139 30.57 2.53 2.51
N ASN A 140 29.54 2.17 3.25
CA ASN A 140 29.67 1.60 4.58
C ASN A 140 28.71 0.40 4.74
N ILE A 141 29.10 -0.52 5.63
CA ILE A 141 28.24 -1.61 6.10
C ILE A 141 27.81 -1.24 7.52
N VAL A 142 26.52 -1.05 7.70
CA VAL A 142 25.95 -0.55 8.96
C VAL A 142 25.09 -1.62 9.63
N ASP A 143 25.11 -1.65 10.96
CA ASP A 143 24.18 -2.44 11.75
C ASP A 143 22.80 -1.77 11.71
N THR A 144 21.82 -2.46 11.13
CA THR A 144 20.46 -1.93 11.03
C THR A 144 19.60 -2.23 12.26
N THR A 145 20.07 -3.07 13.16
CA THR A 145 19.28 -3.47 14.35
C THR A 145 18.94 -2.27 15.22
N ALA A 146 19.90 -1.36 15.44
CA ALA A 146 19.68 -0.14 16.23
C ALA A 146 18.69 0.82 15.54
N LEU A 147 18.70 0.86 14.20
CA LEU A 147 17.84 1.74 13.41
C LEU A 147 16.39 1.26 13.39
N THR A 148 16.16 -0.06 13.48
CA THR A 148 14.83 -0.69 13.44
C THR A 148 14.32 -1.16 14.81
N VAL A 149 15.01 -0.80 15.90
CA VAL A 149 14.65 -1.20 17.28
C VAL A 149 13.21 -0.83 17.65
N ASN A 150 12.69 0.26 17.09
CA ASN A 150 11.32 0.75 17.31
C ASN A 150 10.28 0.11 16.39
N ASN A 151 10.65 -0.82 15.51
CA ASN A 151 9.67 -1.55 14.71
C ASN A 151 8.78 -2.39 15.65
N PRO A 152 7.46 -2.21 15.66
CA PRO A 152 6.55 -2.98 16.53
C PRO A 152 6.57 -4.49 16.23
N TYR A 153 6.99 -4.86 15.02
CA TYR A 153 7.10 -6.25 14.56
C TYR A 153 8.53 -6.78 14.53
N LYS A 154 9.45 -6.17 15.28
CA LYS A 154 10.89 -6.52 15.27
C LYS A 154 11.20 -7.99 15.52
N ASN A 155 10.32 -8.70 16.25
CA ASN A 155 10.46 -10.12 16.55
C ASN A 155 9.87 -11.03 15.48
N ASP A 156 9.12 -10.50 14.51
CA ASP A 156 8.45 -11.25 13.45
C ASP A 156 9.38 -11.40 12.23
N ILE A 157 10.54 -12.02 12.44
CA ILE A 157 11.64 -12.12 11.48
C ILE A 157 11.16 -12.68 10.13
N GLY A 158 11.51 -11.99 9.04
CA GLY A 158 11.22 -12.41 7.67
C GLY A 158 9.76 -12.21 7.23
N THR A 159 8.88 -11.68 8.09
CA THR A 159 7.48 -11.43 7.69
C THR A 159 7.36 -10.17 6.81
N LEU A 160 6.35 -10.18 5.94
CA LEU A 160 6.05 -9.04 5.07
C LEU A 160 5.82 -7.75 5.87
N LYS A 161 5.02 -7.81 6.96
CA LYS A 161 4.74 -6.64 7.81
C LYS A 161 5.99 -6.03 8.44
N LYS A 162 6.91 -6.88 8.93
CA LYS A 162 8.19 -6.40 9.48
C LYS A 162 9.03 -5.70 8.42
N THR A 163 9.16 -6.33 7.25
CA THR A 163 9.95 -5.79 6.14
C THR A 163 9.43 -4.45 5.65
N ILE A 164 8.10 -4.29 5.54
CA ILE A 164 7.47 -3.01 5.17
C ILE A 164 7.91 -1.90 6.14
N ILE A 165 7.81 -2.13 7.45
CA ILE A 165 8.16 -1.13 8.47
C ILE A 165 9.66 -0.87 8.46
N ASP A 166 10.49 -1.91 8.41
CA ASP A 166 11.95 -1.75 8.36
C ASP A 166 12.37 -0.89 7.17
N ASN A 167 11.85 -1.18 5.97
CA ASN A 167 12.17 -0.42 4.77
C ASN A 167 11.76 1.06 4.88
N ALA A 168 10.59 1.33 5.44
CA ALA A 168 10.14 2.71 5.66
C ALA A 168 10.98 3.44 6.71
N MET A 169 11.41 2.77 7.79
CA MET A 169 12.28 3.31 8.83
C MET A 169 13.70 3.59 8.32
N LEU A 170 14.23 2.67 7.51
CA LEU A 170 15.58 2.76 6.95
C LEU A 170 15.64 3.66 5.70
N GLY A 171 14.49 3.97 5.07
CA GLY A 171 14.43 4.73 3.83
C GLY A 171 15.10 4.02 2.66
N THR A 172 15.11 2.68 2.63
CA THR A 172 15.70 1.87 1.54
C THR A 172 14.89 1.97 0.25
N GLY A 173 13.58 2.22 0.36
CA GLY A 173 12.67 2.44 -0.75
C GLY A 173 12.37 3.93 -1.02
N SER A 174 11.31 4.17 -1.77
CA SER A 174 10.78 5.53 -2.00
C SER A 174 9.91 6.01 -0.84
N THR A 175 9.36 5.10 -0.05
CA THR A 175 8.45 5.38 1.06
C THR A 175 9.22 5.57 2.36
N LYS A 176 8.86 6.62 3.10
CA LYS A 176 9.43 6.91 4.43
C LYS A 176 8.37 6.72 5.51
N LEU A 177 8.81 6.37 6.73
CA LEU A 177 7.91 6.38 7.87
C LEU A 177 7.49 7.83 8.16
N GLY A 178 6.17 8.04 8.16
CA GLY A 178 5.56 9.33 8.45
C GLY A 178 5.02 9.40 9.88
N SER A 179 4.48 10.57 10.23
CA SER A 179 3.71 10.78 11.44
C SER A 179 2.21 10.63 11.17
N GLU A 180 1.40 10.58 12.23
CA GLU A 180 -0.06 10.58 12.11
C GLU A 180 -0.53 11.81 11.32
N VAL A 181 -1.36 11.57 10.30
CA VAL A 181 -2.00 12.63 9.53
C VAL A 181 -3.31 13.00 10.20
N THR A 182 -3.44 14.24 10.60
CA THR A 182 -4.65 14.76 11.30
C THR A 182 -5.54 15.60 10.39
N THR A 183 -5.06 15.97 9.19
CA THR A 183 -5.76 16.86 8.27
C THR A 183 -5.82 16.29 6.87
N PHE A 184 -7.02 16.08 6.35
CA PHE A 184 -7.29 15.51 5.03
C PHE A 184 -8.10 16.51 4.19
N THR A 185 -7.57 17.72 3.98
CA THR A 185 -8.27 18.83 3.32
C THR A 185 -7.95 18.97 1.84
N SER A 186 -7.03 18.16 1.34
CA SER A 186 -6.58 18.18 -0.05
C SER A 186 -6.15 16.79 -0.52
N ILE A 187 -6.01 16.65 -1.83
CA ILE A 187 -5.37 15.47 -2.44
C ILE A 187 -3.91 15.39 -2.00
N SER A 188 -3.34 14.19 -2.01
CA SER A 188 -1.91 13.98 -1.77
C SER A 188 -1.06 14.68 -2.83
N GLY A 189 0.09 15.20 -2.41
CA GLY A 189 1.07 15.77 -3.33
C GLY A 189 1.81 14.67 -4.12
N GLU A 190 2.36 15.02 -5.28
CA GLU A 190 3.11 14.10 -6.14
C GLU A 190 4.35 13.50 -5.46
N ASN A 191 4.94 14.26 -4.54
CA ASN A 191 6.11 13.84 -3.75
C ASN A 191 5.78 13.24 -2.38
N GLU A 192 4.49 13.15 -2.03
CA GLU A 192 4.08 12.48 -0.79
C GLU A 192 4.19 10.97 -0.97
N ARG A 193 5.05 10.32 -0.19
CA ARG A 193 5.32 8.87 -0.20
C ARG A 193 5.61 8.43 1.21
N VAL A 194 4.57 8.15 1.96
CA VAL A 194 4.69 7.91 3.39
C VAL A 194 3.92 6.67 3.83
N LEU A 195 4.46 6.02 4.87
CA LEU A 195 3.78 5.00 5.66
C LEU A 195 3.43 5.63 7.00
N ASN A 196 2.16 5.97 7.19
CA ASN A 196 1.65 6.67 8.36
C ASN A 196 0.92 5.72 9.30
N THR A 197 0.53 6.21 10.47
CA THR A 197 -0.26 5.45 11.44
C THR A 197 -1.65 6.05 11.62
N ALA A 198 -2.63 5.17 11.89
CA ALA A 198 -3.96 5.55 12.35
C ALA A 198 -4.57 4.37 13.14
N PRO A 199 -5.46 4.63 14.13
CA PRO A 199 -6.13 3.56 14.85
C PRO A 199 -7.19 2.89 14.00
N ASP A 200 -7.28 1.54 14.08
CA ASP A 200 -8.39 0.74 13.56
C ASP A 200 -9.11 -0.02 14.69
N ASP A 201 -9.99 -0.96 14.32
CA ASP A 201 -10.73 -1.76 15.30
C ASP A 201 -9.87 -2.81 16.02
N TYR A 202 -8.67 -3.09 15.54
CA TYR A 202 -7.71 -4.06 16.10
C TYR A 202 -6.57 -3.39 16.87
N GLY A 203 -6.29 -2.11 16.62
CA GLY A 203 -5.15 -1.40 17.23
C GLY A 203 -4.58 -0.31 16.33
N THR A 204 -3.26 -0.23 16.24
CA THR A 204 -2.57 0.71 15.35
C THR A 204 -2.37 0.08 13.98
N SER A 205 -2.92 0.71 12.95
CA SER A 205 -2.69 0.41 11.54
C SER A 205 -1.54 1.25 10.98
N TYR A 206 -0.78 0.68 10.05
CA TYR A 206 0.22 1.38 9.24
C TYR A 206 -0.26 1.42 7.79
N TYR A 207 -0.47 2.60 7.23
CA TYR A 207 -1.08 2.76 5.92
C TYR A 207 -0.23 3.59 4.97
N TYR A 208 -0.24 3.23 3.70
CA TYR A 208 0.42 3.97 2.65
C TYR A 208 -0.40 5.18 2.22
N ARG A 209 0.29 6.32 1.98
CA ARG A 209 -0.33 7.55 1.48
C ARG A 209 0.55 8.21 0.41
N GLY A 210 -0.12 8.75 -0.62
CA GLY A 210 0.49 9.53 -1.67
C GLY A 210 0.95 8.70 -2.88
N ASN A 211 1.89 9.22 -3.63
CA ASN A 211 2.41 8.62 -4.87
C ASN A 211 3.48 7.55 -4.57
N VAL A 212 3.06 6.51 -3.82
CA VAL A 212 3.93 5.41 -3.38
C VAL A 212 4.29 4.50 -4.56
N LEU A 213 5.56 4.09 -4.66
CA LEU A 213 6.10 3.29 -5.76
C LEU A 213 6.60 1.90 -5.33
N ASP A 214 6.65 1.60 -4.03
CA ASP A 214 7.28 0.43 -3.42
C ASP A 214 6.34 -0.36 -2.48
N ASN A 215 5.08 -0.48 -2.87
CA ASN A 215 4.07 -1.26 -2.15
C ASN A 215 3.41 -2.34 -3.02
N TYR A 216 4.14 -2.89 -4.00
CA TYR A 216 3.66 -3.98 -4.84
C TYR A 216 3.95 -5.34 -4.24
N VAL A 217 2.99 -6.26 -4.39
CA VAL A 217 3.10 -7.67 -4.00
C VAL A 217 2.69 -8.56 -5.16
N SER A 218 3.45 -9.60 -5.43
CA SER A 218 3.07 -10.70 -6.32
C SER A 218 2.45 -11.82 -5.49
N PHE A 219 1.16 -12.09 -5.69
CA PHE A 219 0.43 -13.14 -4.99
C PHE A 219 -0.67 -13.72 -5.88
N ALA A 220 -0.83 -15.04 -5.88
CA ALA A 220 -1.83 -15.75 -6.65
C ALA A 220 -1.79 -15.42 -8.16
N ASN A 221 -0.59 -15.32 -8.74
CA ASN A 221 -0.33 -14.96 -10.13
C ASN A 221 -0.94 -13.61 -10.53
N LYS A 222 -1.04 -12.70 -9.58
CA LYS A 222 -1.58 -11.34 -9.78
C LYS A 222 -0.70 -10.32 -9.07
N THR A 223 -0.71 -9.10 -9.59
CA THR A 223 -0.07 -7.94 -8.95
C THR A 223 -1.07 -7.25 -8.03
N TRP A 224 -0.64 -6.98 -6.82
CA TRP A 224 -1.41 -6.31 -5.79
C TRP A 224 -0.67 -5.07 -5.28
N ARG A 225 -1.43 -4.14 -4.71
CA ARG A 225 -0.90 -3.01 -3.96
C ARG A 225 -1.21 -3.20 -2.47
N ILE A 226 -0.21 -2.98 -1.62
CA ILE A 226 -0.43 -2.94 -0.18
C ILE A 226 -1.17 -1.65 0.16
N VAL A 227 -2.29 -1.78 0.87
CA VAL A 227 -3.06 -0.64 1.38
C VAL A 227 -2.57 -0.26 2.78
N ARG A 228 -2.50 -1.25 3.66
CA ARG A 228 -2.07 -1.07 5.06
C ARG A 228 -1.70 -2.38 5.74
N ILE A 229 -0.96 -2.28 6.82
CA ILE A 229 -0.87 -3.32 7.84
C ILE A 229 -1.97 -3.01 8.85
N ASN A 230 -2.92 -3.92 9.04
CA ASN A 230 -4.01 -3.77 9.99
C ASN A 230 -3.47 -3.88 11.44
N GLY A 231 -4.24 -3.40 12.42
CA GLY A 231 -3.84 -3.46 13.82
C GLY A 231 -3.65 -4.88 14.37
N ASP A 232 -4.18 -5.92 13.71
CA ASP A 232 -3.93 -7.34 13.99
C ASP A 232 -2.65 -7.88 13.32
N GLY A 233 -1.94 -7.04 12.57
CA GLY A 233 -0.73 -7.37 11.82
C GLY A 233 -0.98 -8.03 10.47
N SER A 234 -2.22 -8.34 10.09
CA SER A 234 -2.54 -8.80 8.73
C SER A 234 -2.31 -7.68 7.71
N VAL A 235 -2.00 -8.02 6.46
CA VAL A 235 -1.65 -7.03 5.43
C VAL A 235 -2.77 -6.92 4.40
N ARG A 236 -3.43 -5.75 4.33
CA ARG A 236 -4.49 -5.48 3.37
C ARG A 236 -3.93 -5.17 2.00
N LEU A 237 -4.40 -5.91 1.02
CA LEU A 237 -4.07 -5.74 -0.39
C LEU A 237 -5.30 -5.35 -1.20
N ILE A 238 -5.07 -4.60 -2.29
CA ILE A 238 -6.04 -4.39 -3.36
C ILE A 238 -5.40 -4.84 -4.69
N LEU A 239 -6.19 -5.46 -5.57
CA LEU A 239 -5.71 -5.80 -6.90
C LEU A 239 -5.20 -4.55 -7.62
N ASP A 240 -4.01 -4.60 -8.25
CA ASP A 240 -3.44 -3.43 -8.95
C ASP A 240 -4.25 -3.04 -10.19
N ASP A 241 -4.90 -4.00 -10.84
CA ASP A 241 -5.85 -3.82 -11.95
C ASP A 241 -7.29 -4.06 -11.47
N VAL A 242 -8.26 -3.90 -12.34
CA VAL A 242 -9.63 -4.37 -12.13
C VAL A 242 -9.74 -5.87 -12.40
N ALA A 243 -10.71 -6.51 -11.76
CA ALA A 243 -10.96 -7.93 -11.97
C ALA A 243 -11.36 -8.23 -13.42
N LYS A 244 -10.81 -9.31 -13.96
CA LYS A 244 -11.10 -9.83 -15.29
C LYS A 244 -11.56 -11.27 -15.19
N ASN A 245 -12.42 -11.69 -16.11
CA ASN A 245 -12.78 -13.09 -16.28
C ASN A 245 -11.66 -13.88 -16.98
N SER A 246 -11.85 -15.16 -17.17
CA SER A 246 -10.88 -16.05 -17.86
C SER A 246 -10.57 -15.64 -19.30
N SER A 247 -11.46 -14.89 -19.96
CA SER A 247 -11.26 -14.35 -21.32
C SER A 247 -10.54 -12.99 -21.32
N GLY A 248 -10.13 -12.46 -20.16
CA GLY A 248 -9.49 -11.14 -20.03
C GLY A 248 -10.45 -9.95 -20.04
N THR A 249 -11.76 -10.19 -20.06
CA THR A 249 -12.77 -9.13 -20.07
C THR A 249 -12.97 -8.59 -18.64
N VAL A 250 -13.02 -7.25 -18.50
CA VAL A 250 -13.28 -6.58 -17.22
C VAL A 250 -14.65 -6.99 -16.67
N ILE A 251 -14.66 -7.42 -15.42
CA ILE A 251 -15.90 -7.74 -14.69
C ILE A 251 -16.50 -6.43 -14.18
N LYS A 252 -17.67 -6.08 -14.71
CA LYS A 252 -18.46 -4.92 -14.31
C LYS A 252 -19.81 -5.36 -13.74
N SER A 253 -20.35 -4.58 -12.82
CA SER A 253 -21.65 -4.87 -12.20
C SER A 253 -22.27 -3.59 -11.65
N ALA A 254 -23.60 -3.55 -11.55
CA ALA A 254 -24.25 -2.67 -10.59
C ALA A 254 -23.83 -3.06 -9.18
N PHE A 255 -23.82 -2.10 -8.27
CA PHE A 255 -23.64 -2.41 -6.83
C PHE A 255 -24.81 -3.25 -6.33
N ASN A 256 -26.03 -2.80 -6.63
CA ASN A 256 -27.25 -3.59 -6.51
C ASN A 256 -28.09 -3.47 -7.79
N SER A 257 -28.72 -4.58 -8.20
CA SER A 257 -29.64 -4.58 -9.35
C SER A 257 -30.90 -3.75 -9.10
N ASN A 258 -31.32 -3.64 -7.83
CA ASN A 258 -32.34 -2.68 -7.38
C ASN A 258 -31.67 -1.51 -6.68
N TYR A 259 -32.31 -0.33 -6.67
CA TYR A 259 -31.70 0.91 -6.20
C TYR A 259 -32.71 1.91 -5.59
N ASN A 260 -33.99 1.57 -5.52
CA ASN A 260 -35.08 2.47 -5.15
C ASN A 260 -35.48 2.38 -3.67
N ASP A 261 -34.56 1.96 -2.79
CA ASP A 261 -34.76 1.83 -1.34
C ASP A 261 -33.44 2.00 -0.59
N ASN A 262 -33.50 2.44 0.66
CA ASN A 262 -32.31 2.53 1.53
C ASN A 262 -31.61 1.18 1.73
N ALA A 263 -32.29 0.06 1.62
CA ALA A 263 -31.70 -1.26 1.71
C ALA A 263 -30.54 -1.46 0.72
N TYR A 264 -30.67 -0.91 -0.47
CA TYR A 264 -29.75 -1.17 -1.59
C TYR A 264 -28.43 -0.42 -1.54
N VAL A 265 -28.16 0.39 -0.50
CA VAL A 265 -26.82 0.94 -0.20
C VAL A 265 -25.90 -0.07 0.49
N GLY A 266 -26.39 -1.25 0.87
CA GLY A 266 -25.63 -2.22 1.65
C GLY A 266 -24.93 -3.26 0.79
N TYR A 267 -23.70 -3.64 1.21
CA TYR A 267 -22.97 -4.80 0.68
C TYR A 267 -23.77 -6.12 0.90
N MET A 268 -24.48 -6.18 2.02
CA MET A 268 -25.65 -7.04 2.24
C MET A 268 -26.80 -6.19 2.77
N TYR A 269 -28.03 -6.62 2.59
CA TYR A 269 -29.21 -5.85 2.97
C TYR A 269 -30.34 -6.72 3.56
N GLY A 270 -31.30 -6.08 4.19
CA GLY A 270 -32.48 -6.70 4.80
C GLY A 270 -33.68 -6.66 3.88
N THR A 271 -34.78 -6.11 4.40
CA THR A 271 -36.08 -6.05 3.69
C THR A 271 -36.28 -4.66 3.11
N ALA A 272 -36.30 -4.56 1.77
CA ALA A 272 -36.69 -3.34 1.08
C ALA A 272 -38.17 -3.02 1.33
N GLY A 273 -38.51 -1.72 1.40
CA GLY A 273 -39.84 -1.26 1.76
C GLY A 273 -40.14 -1.34 3.28
N SER A 274 -39.18 -1.73 4.08
CA SER A 274 -39.32 -1.74 5.54
C SER A 274 -39.49 -0.33 6.12
N THR A 275 -40.10 -0.25 7.30
CA THR A 275 -40.34 0.99 8.03
C THR A 275 -39.39 1.17 9.21
N THR A 276 -38.36 0.33 9.33
CA THR A 276 -37.34 0.43 10.38
C THR A 276 -35.93 0.27 9.82
N TYR A 277 -34.97 0.98 10.40
CA TYR A 277 -33.55 0.87 10.07
C TYR A 277 -33.04 -0.57 10.21
N GLU A 278 -33.39 -1.23 11.31
CA GLU A 278 -32.93 -2.58 11.59
C GLU A 278 -33.38 -3.59 10.53
N ALA A 279 -34.66 -3.61 10.18
CA ALA A 279 -35.18 -4.52 9.17
C ALA A 279 -34.62 -4.23 7.76
N THR A 280 -34.32 -2.95 7.47
CA THR A 280 -33.74 -2.52 6.19
C THR A 280 -32.29 -2.96 6.05
N HIS A 281 -31.48 -2.90 7.13
CA HIS A 281 -30.03 -3.09 7.06
C HIS A 281 -29.53 -4.44 7.61
N LYS A 282 -30.40 -5.30 8.10
CA LYS A 282 -30.07 -6.66 8.51
C LYS A 282 -29.51 -7.46 7.33
N ASN A 283 -28.33 -8.09 7.50
CA ASN A 283 -27.60 -8.78 6.44
C ASN A 283 -28.23 -10.15 6.09
N ILE A 284 -29.35 -10.18 5.38
CA ILE A 284 -30.04 -11.40 4.92
C ILE A 284 -29.90 -11.66 3.43
N ASN A 285 -29.68 -10.63 2.63
CA ASN A 285 -29.57 -10.73 1.18
C ASN A 285 -28.21 -10.20 0.71
N ASP A 286 -27.55 -10.90 -0.19
CA ASP A 286 -26.33 -10.45 -0.84
C ASP A 286 -26.67 -9.39 -1.91
N SER A 287 -25.89 -8.30 -1.93
CA SER A 287 -25.91 -7.36 -3.05
C SER A 287 -25.37 -8.01 -4.34
N THR A 288 -25.70 -7.41 -5.50
CA THR A 288 -25.20 -7.89 -6.79
C THR A 288 -23.67 -7.87 -6.83
N ILE A 289 -23.05 -6.80 -6.29
CA ILE A 289 -21.58 -6.69 -6.25
C ILE A 289 -20.95 -7.75 -5.34
N LYS A 290 -21.56 -8.06 -4.18
CA LYS A 290 -21.06 -9.11 -3.30
C LYS A 290 -21.01 -10.47 -3.99
N GLN A 291 -22.08 -10.84 -4.69
CA GLN A 291 -22.11 -12.09 -5.46
C GLN A 291 -21.00 -12.15 -6.51
N LYS A 292 -20.65 -11.02 -7.15
CA LYS A 292 -19.53 -10.94 -8.12
C LYS A 292 -18.17 -11.07 -7.43
N VAL A 293 -17.99 -10.45 -6.26
CA VAL A 293 -16.77 -10.56 -5.43
C VAL A 293 -16.56 -12.01 -4.98
N ASP A 294 -17.61 -12.65 -4.45
CA ASP A 294 -17.57 -14.04 -3.99
C ASP A 294 -17.23 -15.00 -5.16
N LYS A 295 -17.86 -14.80 -6.32
CA LYS A 295 -17.57 -15.61 -7.52
C LYS A 295 -16.12 -15.43 -7.98
N TRP A 296 -15.61 -14.19 -7.99
CA TRP A 296 -14.22 -13.95 -8.35
C TRP A 296 -13.24 -14.63 -7.39
N TYR A 297 -13.54 -14.66 -6.09
CA TYR A 297 -12.75 -15.39 -5.10
C TYR A 297 -12.74 -16.90 -5.39
N GLU A 298 -13.91 -17.48 -5.67
CA GLU A 298 -14.04 -18.90 -6.02
C GLU A 298 -13.14 -19.27 -7.21
N ASP A 299 -13.12 -18.43 -8.21
CA ASP A 299 -12.39 -18.68 -9.47
C ASP A 299 -10.89 -18.46 -9.36
N ASN A 300 -10.42 -17.62 -8.43
CA ASN A 300 -9.03 -17.17 -8.42
C ASN A 300 -8.24 -17.53 -7.15
N LEU A 301 -8.88 -17.68 -6.00
CA LEU A 301 -8.18 -17.78 -4.72
C LEU A 301 -8.54 -19.03 -3.91
N LYS A 302 -9.78 -19.50 -3.99
CA LYS A 302 -10.35 -20.50 -3.10
C LYS A 302 -9.51 -21.80 -3.01
N THR A 303 -9.09 -22.31 -4.16
CA THR A 303 -8.49 -23.66 -4.24
C THR A 303 -7.05 -23.67 -3.73
N ASN A 304 -6.25 -22.66 -4.04
CA ASN A 304 -4.80 -22.74 -3.82
C ASN A 304 -4.27 -21.68 -2.85
N TYR A 305 -5.09 -20.68 -2.49
CA TYR A 305 -4.59 -19.51 -1.77
C TYR A 305 -5.38 -19.16 -0.51
N ALA A 306 -6.47 -19.89 -0.20
CA ALA A 306 -7.33 -19.60 0.95
C ALA A 306 -6.56 -19.63 2.28
N ASP A 307 -5.61 -20.54 2.42
CA ASP A 307 -4.84 -20.75 3.66
C ASP A 307 -3.87 -19.60 3.98
N TYR A 308 -3.61 -18.73 3.03
CA TYR A 308 -2.73 -17.56 3.22
C TYR A 308 -3.49 -16.29 3.60
N LEU A 309 -4.84 -16.35 3.58
CA LEU A 309 -5.69 -15.19 3.83
C LEU A 309 -6.14 -15.13 5.30
N ALA A 310 -6.24 -13.90 5.80
CA ALA A 310 -6.75 -13.59 7.13
C ALA A 310 -8.22 -13.17 7.04
N ASP A 311 -9.02 -13.59 8.02
CA ASP A 311 -10.41 -13.17 8.20
C ASP A 311 -10.46 -11.83 8.97
N THR A 312 -9.86 -10.81 8.38
CA THR A 312 -9.82 -9.45 8.94
C THR A 312 -10.98 -8.63 8.40
N LEU A 313 -11.55 -7.78 9.25
CA LEU A 313 -12.74 -6.96 9.03
C LEU A 313 -12.71 -6.17 7.71
N PHE A 314 -13.77 -6.30 6.92
CA PHE A 314 -14.16 -5.35 5.87
C PHE A 314 -15.32 -4.49 6.34
N CYS A 315 -15.22 -3.18 6.13
CA CYS A 315 -16.21 -2.22 6.58
C CYS A 315 -17.19 -1.85 5.47
N ASN A 316 -18.50 -2.01 5.76
CA ASN A 316 -19.60 -1.40 5.01
C ASN A 316 -20.40 -0.57 6.03
N ASP A 317 -19.91 0.63 6.36
CA ASP A 317 -20.42 1.44 7.46
C ASP A 317 -21.83 2.00 7.15
N LYS A 318 -22.84 1.33 7.64
CA LYS A 318 -24.26 1.70 7.51
C LYS A 318 -24.75 2.68 8.58
N THR A 319 -23.85 3.21 9.42
CA THR A 319 -24.21 4.22 10.42
C THR A 319 -24.82 5.44 9.73
N LEU A 320 -25.89 5.95 10.28
CA LEU A 320 -26.54 7.15 9.76
C LEU A 320 -25.65 8.38 10.02
N ALA A 321 -25.64 9.31 9.09
CA ALA A 321 -25.07 10.63 9.32
C ALA A 321 -25.83 11.39 10.39
N SER A 322 -25.23 12.43 10.94
CA SER A 322 -25.89 13.35 11.86
C SER A 322 -27.06 14.07 11.18
N ASN A 323 -28.08 14.41 11.95
CA ASN A 323 -29.18 15.25 11.48
C ASN A 323 -28.67 16.59 10.96
N GLY A 324 -29.24 17.07 9.87
CA GLY A 324 -28.83 18.28 9.18
C GLY A 324 -27.86 18.01 7.99
N ILE A 325 -27.17 16.86 7.97
CA ILE A 325 -26.29 16.50 6.85
C ILE A 325 -27.12 16.33 5.56
N GLY A 326 -26.64 16.95 4.47
CA GLY A 326 -27.32 16.93 3.18
C GLY A 326 -28.68 17.64 3.19
N GLY A 327 -28.96 18.49 4.21
CA GLY A 327 -30.24 19.19 4.41
C GLY A 327 -31.36 18.28 4.91
N VAL A 328 -31.04 17.08 5.43
CA VAL A 328 -32.02 16.12 5.97
C VAL A 328 -32.17 16.34 7.49
N THR A 329 -33.34 16.78 7.93
CA THR A 329 -33.60 17.12 9.35
C THR A 329 -33.55 15.90 10.26
N THR A 330 -33.93 14.72 9.74
CA THR A 330 -33.85 13.44 10.48
C THR A 330 -33.45 12.33 9.53
N GLN A 331 -32.30 11.74 9.82
CA GLN A 331 -31.80 10.58 9.06
C GLN A 331 -32.54 9.32 9.52
N LEU A 332 -33.29 8.68 8.64
CA LEU A 332 -34.13 7.53 9.00
C LEU A 332 -33.56 6.19 8.55
N GLY A 333 -32.90 6.14 7.40
CA GLY A 333 -32.19 4.95 6.90
C GLY A 333 -33.09 3.78 6.49
N TYR A 334 -34.36 4.00 6.15
CA TYR A 334 -35.26 2.94 5.70
C TYR A 334 -36.24 3.41 4.63
N GLY A 335 -36.76 2.45 3.85
CA GLY A 335 -37.70 2.70 2.77
C GLY A 335 -37.14 3.76 1.81
N THR A 336 -38.03 4.66 1.35
CA THR A 336 -37.68 5.73 0.41
C THR A 336 -37.35 7.08 1.08
N ASN A 337 -37.02 7.06 2.36
CA ASN A 337 -36.63 8.26 3.10
C ASN A 337 -35.25 8.74 2.65
N LYS A 338 -35.14 10.01 2.23
CA LYS A 338 -33.85 10.61 1.93
C LYS A 338 -32.92 10.48 3.13
N THR A 339 -31.76 9.87 2.94
CA THR A 339 -30.84 9.52 4.03
C THR A 339 -29.40 9.70 3.57
N TYR A 340 -28.54 10.18 4.44
CA TYR A 340 -27.09 10.16 4.27
C TYR A 340 -26.45 9.23 5.31
N TYR A 341 -25.35 8.59 4.93
CA TYR A 341 -24.61 7.70 5.80
C TYR A 341 -23.33 8.35 6.30
N ALA A 342 -22.77 7.86 7.38
CA ALA A 342 -21.65 8.48 8.10
C ALA A 342 -20.41 8.72 7.22
N SER A 343 -20.16 7.89 6.19
CA SER A 343 -19.10 8.13 5.21
C SER A 343 -19.26 9.46 4.47
N SER A 344 -20.51 9.84 4.12
CA SER A 344 -20.79 11.13 3.48
C SER A 344 -20.53 12.32 4.41
N GLU A 345 -20.87 12.19 5.69
CA GLU A 345 -20.55 13.21 6.70
C GLU A 345 -19.04 13.37 6.86
N ARG A 346 -18.33 12.26 7.03
CA ARG A 346 -16.87 12.28 7.20
C ARG A 346 -16.09 12.81 6.00
N LEU A 347 -16.55 12.50 4.78
CA LEU A 347 -15.73 12.67 3.57
C LEU A 347 -16.30 13.70 2.59
N MET A 348 -17.53 14.18 2.77
CA MET A 348 -18.21 15.01 1.77
C MET A 348 -18.98 16.19 2.32
N TYR A 349 -19.62 16.08 3.49
CA TYR A 349 -20.53 17.11 3.97
C TYR A 349 -20.14 17.64 5.35
N SER A 350 -20.27 18.96 5.54
CA SER A 350 -20.38 19.57 6.87
C SER A 350 -21.84 19.90 7.18
N THR A 351 -22.14 20.11 8.46
CA THR A 351 -23.51 20.44 8.93
C THR A 351 -24.12 21.58 8.12
N GLY A 352 -25.27 21.32 7.49
CA GLY A 352 -26.09 22.33 6.79
C GLY A 352 -25.57 22.75 5.42
N THR A 353 -24.47 22.22 4.91
CA THR A 353 -23.92 22.59 3.59
C THR A 353 -23.56 21.38 2.75
N THR A 354 -23.52 21.57 1.43
CA THR A 354 -23.01 20.60 0.46
C THR A 354 -21.50 20.78 0.20
N SER A 355 -20.85 21.64 0.97
CA SER A 355 -19.44 21.99 0.77
C SER A 355 -18.54 21.25 1.75
N ILE A 356 -17.49 20.62 1.22
CA ILE A 356 -16.46 19.98 2.00
C ILE A 356 -15.60 21.07 2.63
N THR A 357 -15.47 21.02 3.95
CA THR A 357 -14.50 21.86 4.66
C THR A 357 -13.37 21.03 5.27
N THR A 358 -13.65 19.80 5.66
CA THR A 358 -12.64 18.88 6.24
C THR A 358 -13.05 17.44 5.96
N SER A 359 -12.14 16.63 5.42
CA SER A 359 -12.27 15.16 5.41
C SER A 359 -11.74 14.60 6.73
N LYS A 360 -12.48 13.66 7.33
CA LYS A 360 -12.09 12.99 8.58
C LYS A 360 -12.27 11.48 8.43
N PRO A 361 -11.43 10.82 7.62
CA PRO A 361 -11.53 9.38 7.42
C PRO A 361 -11.23 8.61 8.71
N THR A 362 -11.73 7.38 8.80
CA THR A 362 -11.47 6.47 9.91
C THR A 362 -11.27 5.04 9.42
N PHE A 363 -10.34 4.29 10.05
CA PHE A 363 -10.27 2.83 9.86
C PHE A 363 -11.17 2.08 10.85
N LYS A 364 -11.75 2.76 11.85
CA LYS A 364 -12.74 2.16 12.75
C LYS A 364 -14.08 2.05 12.03
N CYS A 365 -14.66 0.85 12.05
CA CYS A 365 -15.89 0.55 11.35
C CYS A 365 -17.10 0.70 12.25
N ALA A 366 -17.96 1.67 11.97
CA ALA A 366 -19.17 2.01 12.68
C ALA A 366 -18.94 2.43 14.15
N VAL A 367 -19.53 3.54 14.56
CA VAL A 367 -19.33 4.11 15.90
C VAL A 367 -20.13 3.37 16.95
N SER A 368 -21.30 2.80 16.60
CA SER A 368 -22.17 2.08 17.54
C SER A 368 -21.77 0.64 17.75
N ALA A 369 -21.63 0.23 19.01
CA ALA A 369 -21.39 -1.16 19.39
C ALA A 369 -22.48 -2.13 18.84
N ASN A 370 -23.71 -1.66 18.74
CA ASN A 370 -24.85 -2.45 18.26
C ASN A 370 -24.93 -2.55 16.73
N ASN A 371 -24.14 -1.77 15.98
CA ASN A 371 -24.14 -1.82 14.51
C ASN A 371 -23.22 -2.93 13.96
N THR A 372 -23.55 -4.18 14.29
CA THR A 372 -22.84 -5.35 13.73
C THR A 372 -23.06 -5.50 12.21
N TYR A 373 -24.12 -4.89 11.65
CA TYR A 373 -24.43 -4.97 10.22
C TYR A 373 -23.35 -4.39 9.31
N SER A 374 -22.46 -3.57 9.85
CA SER A 374 -21.38 -2.89 9.12
C SER A 374 -20.06 -3.65 9.11
N ARG A 375 -19.83 -4.59 10.06
CA ARG A 375 -18.53 -5.22 10.35
C ARG A 375 -18.46 -6.63 9.76
N PHE A 376 -17.97 -6.74 8.54
CA PHE A 376 -17.98 -7.98 7.77
C PHE A 376 -16.72 -8.82 7.97
N THR A 377 -16.91 -10.07 8.43
CA THR A 377 -15.91 -11.15 8.48
C THR A 377 -16.59 -12.47 8.09
N VAL A 378 -15.82 -13.53 7.85
CA VAL A 378 -16.35 -14.89 7.60
C VAL A 378 -16.87 -15.50 8.90
N ASN A 379 -16.14 -15.33 10.00
CA ASN A 379 -16.50 -15.83 11.31
C ASN A 379 -16.88 -14.69 12.26
N VAL A 380 -17.84 -14.90 13.14
CA VAL A 380 -18.11 -13.95 14.22
C VAL A 380 -16.92 -13.88 15.15
N THR A 381 -16.35 -12.69 15.31
CA THR A 381 -15.18 -12.44 16.17
C THR A 381 -15.46 -11.26 17.11
N THR A 382 -14.95 -11.34 18.32
CA THR A 382 -14.92 -10.19 19.24
C THR A 382 -13.62 -9.42 19.02
N LEU A 383 -13.76 -8.17 18.68
CA LEU A 383 -12.63 -7.24 18.43
C LEU A 383 -12.02 -6.76 19.75
N PRO A 384 -10.76 -6.30 19.79
CA PRO A 384 -10.12 -5.80 21.01
C PRO A 384 -10.89 -4.68 21.72
N ASN A 385 -11.66 -3.88 20.98
CA ASN A 385 -12.52 -2.84 21.53
C ASN A 385 -13.87 -3.36 22.10
N GLY A 386 -14.07 -4.67 22.15
CA GLY A 386 -15.27 -5.33 22.64
C GLY A 386 -16.43 -5.44 21.64
N ASN A 387 -16.30 -4.81 20.47
CA ASN A 387 -17.30 -4.92 19.41
C ASN A 387 -17.26 -6.31 18.76
N LYS A 388 -18.38 -6.73 18.16
CA LYS A 388 -18.45 -7.99 17.42
C LYS A 388 -18.55 -7.73 15.92
N THR A 389 -17.99 -8.64 15.15
CA THR A 389 -18.20 -8.76 13.70
C THR A 389 -19.45 -9.58 13.41
N ASN A 390 -19.92 -9.58 12.16
CA ASN A 390 -21.20 -10.19 11.82
C ASN A 390 -21.13 -11.63 11.30
N GLY A 391 -19.96 -12.10 10.85
CA GLY A 391 -19.82 -13.45 10.29
C GLY A 391 -20.61 -13.70 8.99
N ASN A 392 -20.90 -12.64 8.22
CA ASN A 392 -21.77 -12.75 7.04
C ASN A 392 -21.00 -12.82 5.69
N LEU A 393 -19.66 -12.77 5.71
CA LEU A 393 -18.91 -13.05 4.50
C LEU A 393 -18.87 -14.53 4.21
N LYS A 394 -19.05 -14.90 2.96
CA LYS A 394 -18.83 -16.27 2.47
C LYS A 394 -17.33 -16.58 2.40
N TYR A 395 -16.51 -15.59 2.06
CA TYR A 395 -15.06 -15.67 1.87
C TYR A 395 -14.36 -14.44 2.43
N PRO A 396 -13.05 -14.53 2.81
CA PRO A 396 -12.28 -13.41 3.35
C PRO A 396 -11.85 -12.42 2.24
N ILE A 397 -12.80 -11.85 1.55
CA ILE A 397 -12.63 -10.91 0.44
C ILE A 397 -13.70 -9.82 0.50
N GLY A 398 -13.35 -8.62 0.05
CA GLY A 398 -14.26 -7.49 -0.01
C GLY A 398 -13.79 -6.40 -0.98
N LEU A 399 -14.29 -5.20 -0.76
CA LEU A 399 -13.89 -3.96 -1.44
C LEU A 399 -13.31 -3.01 -0.40
N LEU A 400 -12.47 -2.06 -0.85
CA LEU A 400 -12.02 -0.98 0.03
C LEU A 400 -13.18 -0.07 0.41
N SER A 401 -13.12 0.52 1.60
CA SER A 401 -14.01 1.58 2.02
C SER A 401 -13.60 2.93 1.42
N ALA A 402 -14.51 3.89 1.39
CA ALA A 402 -14.22 5.26 1.00
C ALA A 402 -13.19 5.94 1.93
N ASP A 403 -13.22 5.57 3.20
CA ASP A 403 -12.25 6.04 4.19
C ASP A 403 -10.82 5.57 3.85
N GLU A 404 -10.65 4.31 3.41
CA GLU A 404 -9.35 3.78 2.97
C GLU A 404 -8.79 4.52 1.75
N ILE A 405 -9.66 4.92 0.82
CA ILE A 405 -9.27 5.73 -0.35
C ILE A 405 -8.84 7.14 0.08
N SER A 406 -9.54 7.74 1.04
CA SER A 406 -9.16 9.05 1.60
C SER A 406 -7.79 8.98 2.30
N TYR A 407 -7.56 7.94 3.10
CA TYR A 407 -6.24 7.72 3.71
C TYR A 407 -5.14 7.54 2.68
N ALA A 408 -5.41 6.84 1.57
CA ALA A 408 -4.44 6.65 0.48
C ALA A 408 -4.06 7.95 -0.24
N GLY A 409 -4.82 9.04 -0.05
CA GLY A 409 -4.48 10.35 -0.62
C GLY A 409 -5.57 10.96 -1.50
N ALA A 410 -6.72 10.30 -1.66
CA ALA A 410 -7.85 10.87 -2.36
C ALA A 410 -8.60 11.90 -1.49
N TYR A 411 -9.20 12.87 -2.15
CA TYR A 411 -10.05 13.87 -1.54
C TYR A 411 -11.26 14.10 -2.45
N LYS A 412 -12.46 14.18 -1.87
CA LYS A 412 -13.67 14.41 -2.65
C LYS A 412 -13.62 15.82 -3.25
N SER A 413 -13.36 15.89 -4.55
CA SER A 413 -13.38 17.13 -5.29
C SER A 413 -13.81 16.87 -6.73
N SER A 414 -14.17 17.92 -7.46
CA SER A 414 -14.39 17.87 -8.91
C SER A 414 -13.08 17.83 -9.71
N GLN A 415 -11.93 17.81 -9.05
CA GLN A 415 -10.62 17.81 -9.67
C GLN A 415 -10.12 16.39 -9.91
N ILE A 416 -9.39 16.24 -11.00
CA ILE A 416 -8.65 15.01 -11.31
C ILE A 416 -7.59 14.78 -10.24
N ASN A 417 -7.55 13.56 -9.70
CA ASN A 417 -6.58 13.15 -8.70
C ASN A 417 -5.76 11.95 -9.20
N LYS A 418 -4.53 12.19 -9.63
CA LYS A 418 -3.62 11.18 -10.17
C LYS A 418 -2.35 11.01 -9.31
N THR A 419 -2.30 11.61 -8.14
CA THR A 419 -1.11 11.70 -7.29
C THR A 419 -1.13 10.73 -6.10
N TYR A 420 -1.93 9.67 -6.15
CA TYR A 420 -1.95 8.64 -5.12
C TYR A 420 -1.82 7.23 -5.74
N TYR A 421 -1.21 6.31 -5.02
CA TYR A 421 -0.80 4.99 -5.53
C TYR A 421 -1.96 4.09 -5.98
N LEU A 422 -3.19 4.35 -5.57
CA LEU A 422 -4.36 3.59 -6.02
C LEU A 422 -4.88 4.03 -7.39
N TYR A 423 -4.46 5.22 -7.88
CA TYR A 423 -4.65 5.59 -9.27
C TYR A 423 -3.76 4.73 -10.17
N ASN A 424 -4.36 4.11 -11.17
CA ASN A 424 -3.64 3.35 -12.19
C ASN A 424 -4.17 3.76 -13.56
N SER A 425 -3.32 4.36 -14.39
CA SER A 425 -3.68 4.89 -15.70
C SER A 425 -4.19 3.81 -16.68
N SER A 426 -3.92 2.54 -16.43
CA SER A 426 -4.44 1.42 -17.21
C SER A 426 -5.90 1.09 -16.88
N ILE A 427 -6.42 1.57 -15.76
CA ILE A 427 -7.81 1.39 -15.35
C ILE A 427 -8.65 2.54 -15.93
N THR A 428 -9.38 2.28 -17.00
CA THR A 428 -10.25 3.28 -17.65
C THR A 428 -11.70 3.27 -17.15
N SER A 429 -12.08 2.21 -16.44
CA SER A 429 -13.42 2.07 -15.86
C SER A 429 -13.44 2.56 -14.42
N SER A 430 -14.48 3.26 -14.02
CA SER A 430 -14.76 3.47 -12.59
C SER A 430 -14.90 2.14 -11.86
N TRP A 431 -14.68 2.12 -10.55
CA TRP A 431 -14.76 0.92 -9.73
C TRP A 431 -15.36 1.19 -8.35
N TRP A 432 -16.15 0.23 -7.88
CA TRP A 432 -16.91 0.34 -6.64
C TRP A 432 -16.06 0.26 -5.37
N LEU A 433 -16.52 1.00 -4.36
CA LEU A 433 -16.10 0.89 -2.96
C LEU A 433 -17.21 0.25 -2.12
N SER A 434 -16.87 -0.18 -0.89
CA SER A 434 -17.83 -0.82 0.00
C SER A 434 -18.73 0.16 0.76
N SER A 435 -18.43 1.46 0.76
CA SER A 435 -19.10 2.42 1.64
C SER A 435 -20.44 2.88 1.08
N PRO A 436 -21.52 2.80 1.86
CA PRO A 436 -22.77 3.48 1.57
C PRO A 436 -22.56 5.00 1.54
N GLY A 437 -23.05 5.67 0.52
CA GLY A 437 -23.00 7.13 0.44
C GLY A 437 -24.30 7.77 0.94
N ARG A 438 -25.39 7.53 0.22
CA ARG A 438 -26.70 8.12 0.51
C ARG A 438 -27.82 7.35 -0.17
N TYR A 439 -29.05 7.55 0.29
CA TYR A 439 -30.25 7.39 -0.51
C TYR A 439 -30.84 8.78 -0.82
N GLY A 440 -30.83 9.15 -2.09
CA GLY A 440 -31.20 10.50 -2.53
C GLY A 440 -32.71 10.78 -2.59
N GLY A 441 -33.56 9.81 -2.17
CA GLY A 441 -35.00 9.85 -2.27
C GLY A 441 -35.56 9.09 -3.51
N SER A 442 -34.68 8.68 -4.43
CA SER A 442 -35.06 7.87 -5.61
C SER A 442 -34.00 6.81 -5.94
N VAL A 443 -32.75 7.01 -5.53
CA VAL A 443 -31.63 6.14 -5.90
C VAL A 443 -30.67 5.95 -4.70
N ALA A 444 -30.34 4.69 -4.43
CA ALA A 444 -29.23 4.30 -3.55
C ALA A 444 -27.91 4.71 -4.21
N GLY A 445 -27.05 5.40 -3.49
CA GLY A 445 -25.76 5.92 -3.95
C GLY A 445 -24.61 5.35 -3.16
N GLU A 446 -23.61 4.84 -3.90
CA GLU A 446 -22.42 4.21 -3.37
C GLU A 446 -21.18 5.01 -3.75
N TRP A 447 -20.15 4.91 -2.92
CA TRP A 447 -18.86 5.49 -3.27
C TRP A 447 -18.18 4.70 -4.38
N TYR A 448 -17.51 5.42 -5.27
CA TYR A 448 -16.70 4.87 -6.36
C TYR A 448 -15.44 5.71 -6.59
N VAL A 449 -14.49 5.13 -7.32
CA VAL A 449 -13.32 5.85 -7.85
C VAL A 449 -13.42 5.87 -9.38
N GLY A 450 -13.27 7.04 -9.98
CA GLY A 450 -13.28 7.22 -11.42
C GLY A 450 -11.99 6.69 -12.06
N GLY A 451 -12.08 5.83 -13.07
CA GLY A 451 -10.93 5.19 -13.67
C GLY A 451 -9.98 6.19 -14.37
N SER A 452 -10.52 7.05 -15.21
CA SER A 452 -9.69 7.98 -16.01
C SER A 452 -9.12 9.15 -15.22
N GLY A 453 -9.82 9.58 -14.16
CA GLY A 453 -9.50 10.77 -13.37
C GLY A 453 -8.93 10.48 -12.00
N GLY A 454 -9.16 9.28 -11.47
CA GLY A 454 -8.86 8.99 -10.07
C GLY A 454 -9.73 9.80 -9.10
N ASP A 455 -10.79 10.43 -9.60
CA ASP A 455 -11.77 11.17 -8.81
C ASP A 455 -12.54 10.22 -7.89
N PHE A 456 -13.04 10.76 -6.82
CA PHE A 456 -13.63 10.01 -5.72
C PHE A 456 -14.97 10.65 -5.34
N ASP A 457 -16.08 9.95 -5.61
CA ASP A 457 -17.42 10.48 -5.48
C ASP A 457 -18.48 9.40 -5.16
N ILE A 458 -19.74 9.82 -5.03
CA ILE A 458 -20.92 8.96 -4.84
C ILE A 458 -21.70 8.91 -6.15
N GLY A 459 -21.82 7.70 -6.70
CA GLY A 459 -22.60 7.41 -7.90
C GLY A 459 -23.85 6.59 -7.60
N SER A 460 -24.73 6.47 -8.60
CA SER A 460 -25.89 5.57 -8.52
C SER A 460 -25.46 4.12 -8.42
N GLY A 461 -25.91 3.39 -7.41
CA GLY A 461 -25.65 1.96 -7.24
C GLY A 461 -26.20 1.08 -8.39
N ALA A 462 -27.06 1.64 -9.24
CA ALA A 462 -27.50 1.01 -10.50
C ALA A 462 -26.47 1.15 -11.64
N GLY A 463 -25.47 2.02 -11.49
CA GLY A 463 -24.37 2.18 -12.45
C GLY A 463 -23.60 0.87 -12.64
N THR A 464 -22.92 0.74 -13.77
CA THR A 464 -22.16 -0.49 -14.08
C THR A 464 -20.67 -0.18 -14.02
N ASP A 465 -20.09 -0.36 -12.84
CA ASP A 465 -18.68 -0.10 -12.58
C ASP A 465 -17.87 -1.39 -12.35
N ALA A 466 -16.56 -1.29 -12.44
CA ALA A 466 -15.67 -2.43 -12.35
C ALA A 466 -15.53 -2.94 -10.92
N LEU A 467 -15.13 -4.21 -10.81
CA LEU A 467 -14.75 -4.87 -9.58
C LEU A 467 -13.23 -4.72 -9.37
N ARG A 468 -12.82 -4.23 -8.20
CA ARG A 468 -11.42 -4.19 -7.76
C ARG A 468 -11.29 -4.82 -6.38
N PRO A 469 -11.03 -6.15 -6.32
CA PRO A 469 -11.07 -6.92 -5.07
C PRO A 469 -9.98 -6.53 -4.09
N SER A 470 -10.29 -6.65 -2.81
CA SER A 470 -9.36 -6.48 -1.69
C SER A 470 -9.36 -7.72 -0.80
N ILE A 471 -8.19 -8.12 -0.32
CA ILE A 471 -7.94 -9.27 0.57
C ILE A 471 -7.04 -8.86 1.73
N ASN A 472 -6.95 -9.71 2.74
CA ASN A 472 -5.97 -9.57 3.82
C ASN A 472 -5.07 -10.81 3.84
N LEU A 473 -3.75 -10.61 3.77
CA LEU A 473 -2.76 -11.67 3.99
C LEU A 473 -2.57 -11.91 5.49
N LYS A 474 -2.32 -13.15 5.88
CA LYS A 474 -1.99 -13.49 7.28
C LYS A 474 -0.74 -12.74 7.76
N ALA A 475 -0.75 -12.31 9.01
CA ALA A 475 0.35 -11.61 9.66
C ALA A 475 1.67 -12.39 9.70
N SER A 476 1.59 -13.72 9.63
CA SER A 476 2.73 -14.63 9.70
C SER A 476 3.40 -14.91 8.36
N LEU A 477 2.87 -14.39 7.24
CA LEU A 477 3.46 -14.69 5.92
C LEU A 477 4.86 -14.11 5.78
N LEU A 478 5.78 -15.00 5.40
CA LEU A 478 7.17 -14.67 5.15
C LEU A 478 7.35 -14.15 3.73
N ILE A 479 8.29 -13.22 3.55
CA ILE A 479 8.74 -12.82 2.21
C ILE A 479 9.76 -13.84 1.69
N ASN A 480 9.79 -13.97 0.37
CA ASN A 480 10.79 -14.74 -0.36
C ASN A 480 11.75 -13.84 -1.16
N GLY A 481 11.43 -12.55 -1.29
CA GLY A 481 12.24 -11.56 -2.00
C GLY A 481 11.43 -10.37 -2.46
N GLY A 482 12.08 -9.51 -3.25
CA GLY A 482 11.51 -8.28 -3.77
C GLY A 482 11.76 -7.07 -2.88
N ASP A 483 11.64 -5.88 -3.45
CA ASP A 483 11.76 -4.59 -2.75
C ASP A 483 10.46 -3.78 -2.76
N GLY A 484 9.38 -4.37 -3.27
CA GLY A 484 8.06 -3.77 -3.34
C GLY A 484 7.85 -2.83 -4.52
N THR A 485 8.85 -2.64 -5.40
CA THR A 485 8.66 -1.88 -6.63
C THR A 485 7.82 -2.68 -7.64
N LYS A 486 7.32 -2.01 -8.67
CA LYS A 486 6.52 -2.66 -9.72
C LYS A 486 7.34 -3.69 -10.49
N GLU A 487 8.60 -3.41 -10.71
CA GLU A 487 9.56 -4.24 -11.44
C GLU A 487 10.06 -5.42 -10.58
N ASN A 488 10.07 -5.26 -9.25
CA ASN A 488 10.53 -6.25 -8.29
C ASN A 488 9.59 -6.30 -7.06
N PRO A 489 8.32 -6.73 -7.26
CA PRO A 489 7.34 -6.77 -6.18
C PRO A 489 7.74 -7.75 -5.08
N TYR A 490 7.28 -7.51 -3.84
CA TYR A 490 7.44 -8.51 -2.78
C TYR A 490 6.84 -9.83 -3.22
N THR A 491 7.60 -10.91 -3.10
CA THR A 491 7.14 -12.29 -3.28
C THR A 491 7.03 -12.98 -1.94
N LEU A 492 6.12 -13.93 -1.82
CA LEU A 492 5.78 -14.59 -0.56
C LEU A 492 6.22 -16.05 -0.57
N ASN A 493 6.64 -16.54 0.58
CA ASN A 493 6.84 -17.96 0.80
C ASN A 493 5.47 -18.61 1.04
N LEU A 494 5.03 -19.43 0.07
CA LEU A 494 3.73 -20.10 0.06
C LEU A 494 3.89 -21.63 0.25
N ASN A 495 4.84 -22.04 1.08
CA ASN A 495 5.07 -23.45 1.40
C ASN A 495 4.17 -23.95 2.51
#